data_5003a991512252b6f82b11b435a3b3b8
#
_entry.id   5003a991512252b6f82b11b435a3b3b8
#
_cell.length_a   1.000
_cell.length_b   1.000
_cell.length_c   1.000
_cell.angle_alpha   90.00
_cell.angle_beta   90.00
_cell.angle_gamma   90.00
#
_symmetry.space_group_name_H-M   'P 1'
#
loop_
_entity.id
_entity.type
_entity.pdbx_description
1 polymer ?
#
loop_
_entity_poly.entity_id
_entity_poly.type
_entity_poly.pdbx_seq_one_letter_code
_entity_poly.pdbx_strand_id
1 'polypeptide(L)'
;MVEFKVVVNDTKSGKSHQVQVSGHHANSLIGKKIGDEVDGIFISLPGYKLQITGGTDKDGFSMRSDLPGMIRRRLLVSKSTGFNAKENGMRRKKSIRGNTVGQDIVQINMKVTKHGSRAIDQLIKPIEKTEEKSEEKVEEKTEEKTETVETPKEAEEKKDEEQQ
;
A
#
# COMPACT_ATOMS: atom_id res chain seq x y z
N MET A 1 10.80 6.98 3.83
CA MET A 1 10.51 6.30 2.55
C MET A 1 9.12 6.67 2.11
N VAL A 2 8.88 6.72 0.81
CA VAL A 2 7.52 6.95 0.29
C VAL A 2 6.83 5.60 0.17
N GLU A 3 5.61 5.50 0.70
CA GLU A 3 4.78 4.29 0.65
C GLU A 3 3.40 4.66 0.13
N PHE A 4 2.90 3.86 -0.81
CA PHE A 4 1.58 4.02 -1.38
C PHE A 4 0.73 2.77 -1.13
N LYS A 5 -0.53 2.98 -0.75
CA LYS A 5 -1.56 1.94 -0.78
C LYS A 5 -2.25 2.00 -2.13
N VAL A 6 -1.94 1.05 -3.00
CA VAL A 6 -2.53 0.99 -4.33
C VAL A 6 -3.76 0.09 -4.30
N VAL A 7 -4.90 0.62 -4.70
CA VAL A 7 -6.14 -0.14 -4.87
C VAL A 7 -6.32 -0.44 -6.34
N VAL A 8 -6.19 -1.71 -6.70
CA VAL A 8 -6.36 -2.22 -8.06
C VAL A 8 -7.77 -2.75 -8.23
N ASN A 9 -8.52 -2.14 -9.14
CA ASN A 9 -9.88 -2.54 -9.47
C ASN A 9 -9.86 -3.41 -10.72
N ASP A 10 -10.25 -4.66 -10.59
CA ASP A 10 -10.43 -5.56 -11.72
C ASP A 10 -11.81 -5.37 -12.33
N THR A 11 -11.85 -4.91 -13.56
CA THR A 11 -13.09 -4.65 -14.30
C THR A 11 -13.82 -5.91 -14.74
N LYS A 12 -13.13 -7.08 -14.82
CA LYS A 12 -13.74 -8.35 -15.20
C LYS A 12 -14.38 -9.07 -14.02
N SER A 13 -13.64 -9.20 -12.92
CA SER A 13 -14.14 -9.92 -11.73
C SER A 13 -15.00 -9.03 -10.83
N GLY A 14 -14.95 -7.70 -11.00
CA GLY A 14 -15.62 -6.74 -10.12
C GLY A 14 -15.03 -6.64 -8.73
N LYS A 15 -13.85 -7.23 -8.50
CA LYS A 15 -13.15 -7.21 -7.22
C LYS A 15 -12.12 -6.09 -7.19
N SER A 16 -11.82 -5.64 -5.96
CA SER A 16 -10.77 -4.66 -5.69
C SER A 16 -9.74 -5.27 -4.75
N HIS A 17 -8.47 -5.10 -5.07
CA HIS A 17 -7.36 -5.62 -4.29
C HIS A 17 -6.48 -4.47 -3.83
N GLN A 18 -6.05 -4.50 -2.57
CA GLN A 18 -5.13 -3.50 -2.03
C GLN A 18 -3.73 -4.09 -1.97
N VAL A 19 -2.75 -3.34 -2.48
CA VAL A 19 -1.33 -3.69 -2.48
C VAL A 19 -0.55 -2.53 -1.90
N GLN A 20 0.39 -2.81 -1.02
CA GLN A 20 1.34 -1.81 -0.52
C GLN A 20 2.55 -1.76 -1.45
N VAL A 21 2.96 -0.55 -1.82
CA VAL A 21 4.08 -0.32 -2.73
C VAL A 21 5.05 0.66 -2.06
N SER A 22 6.31 0.24 -1.90
CA SER A 22 7.35 1.02 -1.25
C SER A 22 8.63 1.08 -2.08
N GLY A 23 9.57 1.93 -1.68
CA GLY A 23 10.90 2.00 -2.25
C GLY A 23 10.93 2.45 -3.72
N HIS A 24 11.70 1.74 -4.54
CA HIS A 24 11.92 2.09 -5.96
C HIS A 24 10.63 2.06 -6.79
N HIS A 25 9.76 1.11 -6.53
CA HIS A 25 8.47 0.99 -7.22
C HIS A 25 7.56 2.18 -6.92
N ALA A 26 7.52 2.64 -5.68
CA ALA A 26 6.78 3.85 -5.30
C ALA A 26 7.33 5.10 -6.01
N ASN A 27 8.65 5.23 -6.11
CA ASN A 27 9.26 6.37 -6.80
C ASN A 27 8.87 6.44 -8.29
N SER A 28 8.67 5.29 -8.94
CA SER A 28 8.25 5.23 -10.35
C SER A 28 6.81 5.71 -10.58
N LEU A 29 5.99 5.74 -9.52
CA LEU A 29 4.62 6.26 -9.57
C LEU A 29 4.55 7.78 -9.37
N ILE A 30 5.57 8.38 -8.77
CA ILE A 30 5.63 9.83 -8.55
C ILE A 30 5.73 10.55 -9.90
N GLY A 31 4.94 11.61 -10.06
CA GLY A 31 4.88 12.40 -11.30
C GLY A 31 3.86 11.89 -12.32
N LYS A 32 3.35 10.66 -12.18
CA LYS A 32 2.27 10.16 -13.03
C LYS A 32 0.97 10.91 -12.77
N LYS A 33 0.11 10.98 -13.77
CA LYS A 33 -1.16 11.72 -13.72
C LYS A 33 -2.36 10.76 -13.73
N ILE A 34 -3.49 11.29 -13.32
CA ILE A 34 -4.78 10.59 -13.50
C ILE A 34 -5.01 10.40 -15.00
N GLY A 35 -5.26 9.17 -15.41
CA GLY A 35 -5.42 8.78 -16.81
C GLY A 35 -4.20 8.08 -17.42
N ASP A 36 -3.01 8.24 -16.84
CA ASP A 36 -1.81 7.58 -17.32
C ASP A 36 -1.85 6.06 -17.13
N GLU A 37 -1.27 5.34 -18.08
CA GLU A 37 -1.05 3.90 -17.98
C GLU A 37 0.26 3.60 -17.25
N VAL A 38 0.23 2.59 -16.42
CA VAL A 38 1.34 2.10 -15.60
C VAL A 38 1.48 0.60 -15.79
N ASP A 39 2.69 0.11 -15.92
CA ASP A 39 2.96 -1.32 -15.96
C ASP A 39 2.76 -1.95 -14.58
N GLY A 40 2.11 -3.10 -14.54
CA GLY A 40 1.80 -3.83 -13.31
C GLY A 40 3.03 -4.33 -12.54
N ILE A 41 4.20 -4.34 -13.17
CA ILE A 41 5.47 -4.72 -12.53
C ILE A 41 5.74 -3.86 -11.29
N PHE A 42 5.40 -2.57 -11.32
CA PHE A 42 5.57 -1.66 -10.18
C PHE A 42 4.67 -1.96 -8.98
N ILE A 43 3.67 -2.83 -9.18
CA ILE A 43 2.66 -3.18 -8.17
C ILE A 43 2.66 -4.71 -7.92
N SER A 44 3.76 -5.39 -8.25
CA SER A 44 3.90 -6.85 -8.13
C SER A 44 2.88 -7.65 -8.96
N LEU A 45 2.36 -7.06 -10.05
CA LEU A 45 1.41 -7.69 -10.97
C LEU A 45 2.00 -7.81 -12.39
N PRO A 46 2.95 -8.72 -12.63
CA PRO A 46 3.60 -8.84 -13.93
C PRO A 46 2.59 -9.20 -15.04
N GLY A 47 2.74 -8.54 -16.19
CA GLY A 47 1.89 -8.76 -17.36
C GLY A 47 0.59 -7.95 -17.37
N TYR A 48 0.28 -7.22 -16.30
CA TYR A 48 -0.88 -6.31 -16.25
C TYR A 48 -0.51 -4.91 -16.71
N LYS A 49 -1.48 -4.20 -17.31
CA LYS A 49 -1.42 -2.74 -17.48
C LYS A 49 -2.57 -2.11 -16.73
N LEU A 50 -2.26 -1.06 -16.00
CA LEU A 50 -3.15 -0.40 -15.07
C LEU A 50 -3.25 1.08 -15.43
N GLN A 51 -4.43 1.65 -15.31
CA GLN A 51 -4.65 3.08 -15.51
C GLN A 51 -4.98 3.74 -14.18
N ILE A 52 -4.31 4.85 -13.87
CA ILE A 52 -4.59 5.65 -12.67
C ILE A 52 -5.96 6.32 -12.83
N THR A 53 -6.86 6.05 -11.89
CA THR A 53 -8.21 6.65 -11.87
C THR A 53 -8.34 7.80 -10.89
N GLY A 54 -7.53 7.81 -9.86
CA GLY A 54 -7.54 8.82 -8.83
C GLY A 54 -6.70 8.44 -7.62
N GLY A 55 -6.87 9.17 -6.53
CA GLY A 55 -6.16 8.90 -5.30
C GLY A 55 -6.58 9.83 -4.17
N THR A 56 -6.00 9.62 -3.01
CA THR A 56 -6.28 10.38 -1.79
C THR A 56 -4.98 10.70 -1.06
N ASP A 57 -4.90 11.91 -0.58
CA ASP A 57 -3.78 12.41 0.21
C ASP A 57 -3.83 11.86 1.65
N LYS A 58 -2.72 11.99 2.40
CA LYS A 58 -2.61 11.65 3.82
C LYS A 58 -3.70 12.28 4.70
N ASP A 59 -4.19 13.47 4.34
CA ASP A 59 -5.24 14.19 5.06
C ASP A 59 -6.65 13.94 4.49
N GLY A 60 -6.81 12.96 3.59
CA GLY A 60 -8.10 12.57 3.02
C GLY A 60 -8.60 13.41 1.85
N PHE A 61 -7.79 14.34 1.31
CA PHE A 61 -8.19 15.14 0.15
C PHE A 61 -8.06 14.34 -1.14
N SER A 62 -9.14 14.27 -1.90
CA SER A 62 -9.19 13.55 -3.16
C SER A 62 -8.46 14.28 -4.29
N MET A 63 -7.84 13.51 -5.18
CA MET A 63 -7.27 14.00 -6.43
C MET A 63 -8.38 14.29 -7.45
N ARG A 64 -8.14 15.28 -8.32
CA ARG A 64 -9.06 15.66 -9.39
C ARG A 64 -8.31 15.80 -10.72
N SER A 65 -8.88 15.21 -11.77
CA SER A 65 -8.25 15.15 -13.11
C SER A 65 -8.08 16.51 -13.77
N ASP A 66 -9.03 17.42 -13.58
CA ASP A 66 -9.05 18.75 -14.22
C ASP A 66 -8.03 19.72 -13.62
N LEU A 67 -7.48 19.43 -12.44
CA LEU A 67 -6.61 20.33 -11.71
C LEU A 67 -5.14 19.93 -11.92
N PRO A 68 -4.37 20.68 -12.73
CA PRO A 68 -2.98 20.33 -13.00
C PRO A 68 -2.09 20.54 -11.76
N GLY A 69 -1.10 19.66 -11.60
CA GLY A 69 -0.06 19.73 -10.59
C GLY A 69 -0.28 18.84 -9.39
N MET A 70 0.66 18.91 -8.42
CA MET A 70 0.69 18.08 -7.20
C MET A 70 0.11 18.79 -5.99
N ILE A 71 -0.18 20.09 -6.07
CA ILE A 71 -0.46 20.96 -4.93
C ILE A 71 -1.95 20.92 -4.58
N ARG A 72 -2.28 21.07 -3.29
CA ARG A 72 -3.65 21.29 -2.82
C ARG A 72 -4.10 22.71 -3.17
N ARG A 73 -5.32 22.85 -3.68
CA ARG A 73 -5.95 24.14 -3.94
C ARG A 73 -7.35 24.20 -3.36
N ARG A 74 -7.74 25.36 -2.81
CA ARG A 74 -9.12 25.59 -2.39
C ARG A 74 -9.93 26.08 -3.57
N LEU A 75 -10.90 25.29 -3.98
CA LEU A 75 -11.78 25.57 -5.11
C LEU A 75 -13.23 25.70 -4.64
N LEU A 76 -13.99 26.60 -5.29
CA LEU A 76 -15.42 26.66 -5.11
C LEU A 76 -16.06 25.59 -6.00
N VAL A 77 -16.64 24.58 -5.36
CA VAL A 77 -17.24 23.42 -6.04
C VAL A 77 -18.72 23.31 -5.74
N SER A 78 -19.52 22.88 -6.72
CA SER A 78 -20.95 22.59 -6.56
C SER A 78 -21.18 21.10 -6.34
N LYS A 79 -20.88 20.25 -7.32
CA LYS A 79 -20.93 18.79 -7.23
C LYS A 79 -19.73 18.25 -7.99
N SER A 80 -18.81 17.55 -7.31
CA SER A 80 -17.64 16.97 -7.95
C SER A 80 -16.94 15.99 -7.02
N THR A 81 -15.86 15.37 -7.51
CA THR A 81 -14.97 14.56 -6.67
C THR A 81 -14.55 15.35 -5.42
N GLY A 82 -14.72 14.77 -4.25
CA GLY A 82 -14.42 15.39 -2.95
C GLY A 82 -15.54 16.27 -2.35
N PHE A 83 -16.65 16.49 -3.07
CA PHE A 83 -17.83 17.20 -2.54
C PHE A 83 -19.13 16.70 -3.14
N ASN A 84 -20.03 16.24 -2.29
CA ASN A 84 -21.40 15.90 -2.65
C ASN A 84 -22.34 16.93 -1.99
N ALA A 85 -23.01 17.74 -2.84
CA ALA A 85 -23.97 18.74 -2.39
C ALA A 85 -25.27 18.06 -1.91
N LYS A 86 -25.79 18.46 -0.74
CA LYS A 86 -27.08 17.97 -0.21
C LYS A 86 -28.27 18.59 -0.92
N GLU A 87 -28.14 19.83 -1.35
CA GLU A 87 -29.18 20.63 -1.99
C GLU A 87 -28.73 21.10 -3.38
N ASN A 88 -29.68 21.27 -4.28
CA ASN A 88 -29.39 21.82 -5.61
C ASN A 88 -28.89 23.27 -5.49
N GLY A 89 -27.81 23.58 -6.21
CA GLY A 89 -27.20 24.90 -6.20
C GLY A 89 -26.24 25.17 -5.04
N MET A 90 -26.12 24.26 -4.06
CA MET A 90 -25.16 24.45 -2.95
C MET A 90 -23.73 24.41 -3.48
N ARG A 91 -22.96 25.46 -3.13
CA ARG A 91 -21.53 25.58 -3.44
C ARG A 91 -20.72 25.78 -2.17
N ARG A 92 -19.58 25.11 -2.08
CA ARG A 92 -18.63 25.27 -0.96
C ARG A 92 -17.20 25.34 -1.45
N LYS A 93 -16.37 26.12 -0.72
CA LYS A 93 -14.92 26.06 -0.91
C LYS A 93 -14.38 24.82 -0.23
N LYS A 94 -13.81 23.91 -1.05
CA LYS A 94 -13.16 22.65 -0.59
C LYS A 94 -11.71 22.64 -1.04
N SER A 95 -10.85 22.06 -0.19
CA SER A 95 -9.48 21.74 -0.57
C SER A 95 -9.49 20.45 -1.39
N ILE A 96 -8.89 20.50 -2.57
CA ILE A 96 -8.80 19.38 -3.52
C ILE A 96 -7.35 19.29 -3.96
N ARG A 97 -6.89 18.08 -4.24
CA ARG A 97 -5.55 17.81 -4.75
C ARG A 97 -5.53 17.81 -6.28
N GLY A 98 -4.37 18.14 -6.84
CA GLY A 98 -4.16 18.11 -8.28
C GLY A 98 -4.15 16.70 -8.86
N ASN A 99 -4.00 16.59 -10.16
CA ASN A 99 -4.07 15.32 -10.91
C ASN A 99 -2.78 14.51 -10.88
N THR A 100 -1.68 15.08 -10.38
CA THR A 100 -0.36 14.44 -10.41
C THR A 100 -0.03 13.81 -9.07
N VAL A 101 0.46 12.58 -9.10
CA VAL A 101 0.88 11.83 -7.90
C VAL A 101 2.12 12.49 -7.30
N GLY A 102 2.03 12.88 -6.05
CA GLY A 102 3.13 13.45 -5.27
C GLY A 102 3.48 12.58 -4.06
N GLN A 103 4.49 12.97 -3.31
CA GLN A 103 4.97 12.24 -2.13
C GLN A 103 3.96 12.20 -0.97
N ASP A 104 3.04 13.17 -0.92
CA ASP A 104 2.01 13.24 0.14
C ASP A 104 0.77 12.38 -0.15
N ILE A 105 0.67 11.74 -1.31
CA ILE A 105 -0.40 10.80 -1.62
C ILE A 105 -0.18 9.54 -0.78
N VAL A 106 -1.26 9.00 -0.24
CA VAL A 106 -1.21 7.73 0.50
C VAL A 106 -1.91 6.63 -0.27
N GLN A 107 -3.06 6.92 -0.87
CA GLN A 107 -3.80 5.94 -1.63
C GLN A 107 -3.86 6.33 -3.11
N ILE A 108 -3.58 5.36 -3.98
CA ILE A 108 -3.72 5.49 -5.43
C ILE A 108 -4.72 4.44 -5.90
N ASN A 109 -5.74 4.88 -6.62
CA ASN A 109 -6.73 3.99 -7.21
C ASN A 109 -6.42 3.76 -8.68
N MET A 110 -6.38 2.51 -9.09
CA MET A 110 -6.09 2.09 -10.45
C MET A 110 -7.15 1.11 -10.95
N LYS A 111 -7.38 1.08 -12.25
CA LYS A 111 -8.20 0.06 -12.91
C LYS A 111 -7.35 -0.74 -13.89
N VAL A 112 -7.65 -2.00 -14.03
CA VAL A 112 -7.00 -2.88 -15.00
C VAL A 112 -7.47 -2.54 -16.40
N THR A 113 -6.53 -2.22 -17.31
CA THR A 113 -6.76 -2.00 -18.75
C THR A 113 -6.44 -3.27 -19.54
N LYS A 114 -5.31 -3.92 -19.23
CA LYS A 114 -4.93 -5.19 -19.85
C LYS A 114 -4.67 -6.23 -18.76
N HIS A 115 -5.23 -7.42 -18.91
CA HIS A 115 -5.05 -8.52 -17.99
C HIS A 115 -3.79 -9.32 -18.36
N GLY A 116 -3.07 -9.78 -17.34
CA GLY A 116 -1.97 -10.73 -17.49
C GLY A 116 -2.46 -12.17 -17.62
N SER A 117 -1.52 -13.09 -17.71
CA SER A 117 -1.79 -14.53 -17.85
C SER A 117 -2.23 -15.21 -16.54
N ARG A 118 -1.88 -14.64 -15.38
CA ARG A 118 -2.20 -15.18 -14.06
C ARG A 118 -3.27 -14.30 -13.39
N ALA A 119 -4.17 -14.89 -12.62
CA ALA A 119 -5.19 -14.16 -11.87
C ALA A 119 -4.57 -13.30 -10.76
N ILE A 120 -5.15 -12.13 -10.50
CA ILE A 120 -4.68 -11.18 -9.46
C ILE A 120 -4.68 -11.83 -8.07
N ASP A 121 -5.73 -12.62 -7.76
CA ASP A 121 -5.84 -13.35 -6.49
C ASP A 121 -4.65 -14.29 -6.22
N GLN A 122 -4.03 -14.85 -7.27
CA GLN A 122 -2.89 -15.75 -7.15
C GLN A 122 -1.56 -15.02 -6.95
N LEU A 123 -1.48 -13.78 -7.44
CA LEU A 123 -0.27 -12.97 -7.35
C LEU A 123 -0.16 -12.24 -6.01
N ILE A 124 -1.29 -11.85 -5.41
CA ILE A 124 -1.33 -11.09 -4.15
C ILE A 124 -1.24 -12.02 -2.92
N LYS A 125 -1.91 -13.19 -2.93
CA LYS A 125 -1.93 -14.14 -1.80
C LYS A 125 -0.57 -14.73 -1.37
N PRO A 126 0.48 -14.86 -2.22
CA PRO A 126 1.77 -15.36 -1.76
C PRO A 126 2.50 -14.43 -0.78
N ILE A 127 2.24 -13.13 -0.82
CA ILE A 127 2.97 -12.14 -0.01
C ILE A 127 2.54 -12.21 1.46
N GLU A 128 1.24 -12.31 1.74
CA GLU A 128 0.71 -12.45 3.11
C GLU A 128 1.20 -13.73 3.82
N LYS A 129 1.27 -14.86 3.08
CA LYS A 129 1.75 -16.13 3.64
C LYS A 129 3.25 -16.18 3.89
N THR A 130 4.03 -15.29 3.27
CA THR A 130 5.48 -15.27 3.45
C THR A 130 5.88 -14.44 4.67
N GLU A 131 5.09 -13.40 4.99
CA GLU A 131 5.30 -12.59 6.19
C GLU A 131 4.90 -13.37 7.46
N GLU A 132 3.74 -14.03 7.49
CA GLU A 132 3.34 -14.89 8.61
C GLU A 132 4.33 -16.05 8.87
N LYS A 133 4.86 -16.67 7.81
CA LYS A 133 5.88 -17.74 7.94
C LYS A 133 7.26 -17.23 8.35
N SER A 134 7.59 -15.97 8.12
CA SER A 134 8.86 -15.39 8.56
C SER A 134 8.80 -14.98 10.02
N GLU A 135 7.65 -14.53 10.50
CA GLU A 135 7.43 -14.20 11.91
C GLU A 135 7.39 -15.47 12.78
N GLU A 136 6.66 -16.51 12.37
CA GLU A 136 6.61 -17.81 13.04
C GLU A 136 8.00 -18.49 13.14
N LYS A 137 8.86 -18.35 12.10
CA LYS A 137 10.22 -18.88 12.14
C LYS A 137 11.21 -18.07 12.99
N VAL A 138 10.91 -16.81 13.24
CA VAL A 138 11.72 -15.96 14.12
C VAL A 138 11.37 -16.22 15.58
N GLU A 139 10.10 -16.47 15.91
CA GLU A 139 9.66 -16.84 17.26
C GLU A 139 10.18 -18.23 17.65
N GLU A 140 10.06 -19.24 16.78
CA GLU A 140 10.58 -20.59 17.03
C GLU A 140 12.12 -20.62 17.25
N LYS A 141 12.87 -19.76 16.55
CA LYS A 141 14.33 -19.65 16.75
C LYS A 141 14.73 -18.87 18.00
N THR A 142 13.86 -18.04 18.54
CA THR A 142 14.11 -17.33 19.80
C THR A 142 13.82 -18.21 21.00
N GLU A 143 12.80 -19.07 20.93
CA GLU A 143 12.51 -20.03 21.99
C GLU A 143 13.59 -21.12 22.09
N GLU A 144 14.06 -21.66 20.95
CA GLU A 144 15.12 -22.67 20.93
C GLU A 144 16.49 -22.14 21.46
N LYS A 145 16.72 -20.81 21.36
CA LYS A 145 17.92 -20.19 21.91
C LYS A 145 17.86 -19.89 23.42
N THR A 146 16.67 -19.76 23.97
CA THR A 146 16.47 -19.56 25.42
C THR A 146 16.55 -20.86 26.19
N GLU A 147 16.07 -21.98 25.62
CA GLU A 147 16.21 -23.32 26.29
C GLU A 147 17.64 -23.84 26.31
N THR A 148 18.49 -23.47 25.34
CA THR A 148 19.91 -23.93 25.34
C THR A 148 20.84 -23.14 26.25
N VAL A 149 20.39 -22.03 26.84
CA VAL A 149 21.22 -21.18 27.74
C VAL A 149 20.94 -21.48 29.22
N GLU A 150 19.82 -22.09 29.58
CA GLU A 150 19.49 -22.41 30.98
C GLU A 150 20.12 -23.72 31.50
N THR A 151 20.52 -24.65 30.63
CA THR A 151 21.07 -25.94 31.04
C THR A 151 22.57 -25.98 31.46
N PRO A 152 23.44 -25.02 31.17
CA PRO A 152 24.84 -25.10 31.65
C PRO A 152 25.08 -24.47 33.03
N LYS A 153 24.14 -23.67 33.61
CA LYS A 153 24.37 -23.03 34.92
C LYS A 153 24.05 -23.93 36.13
N GLU A 154 23.13 -24.88 36.01
CA GLU A 154 22.80 -25.79 37.08
C GLU A 154 23.82 -26.92 37.29
N ALA A 155 24.71 -27.17 36.33
CA ALA A 155 25.74 -28.19 36.42
C ALA A 155 27.05 -27.71 37.07
N GLU A 156 27.30 -26.43 37.19
CA GLU A 156 28.48 -25.88 37.86
C GLU A 156 28.26 -25.67 39.36
N GLU A 157 27.06 -25.31 39.80
CA GLU A 157 26.80 -25.12 41.24
C GLU A 157 26.83 -26.41 42.07
N LYS A 158 26.61 -27.55 41.46
CA LYS A 158 26.64 -28.87 42.18
C LYS A 158 28.03 -29.50 42.31
N LYS A 159 29.04 -28.91 41.71
CA LYS A 159 30.44 -29.41 41.82
C LYS A 159 31.24 -28.75 42.94
N ASP A 160 30.81 -27.58 43.40
CA ASP A 160 31.54 -26.85 44.45
C ASP A 160 31.08 -27.19 45.88
N GLU A 161 29.97 -27.89 46.05
CA GLU A 161 29.49 -28.36 47.38
C GLU A 161 30.07 -29.72 47.83
N GLU A 162 30.79 -30.46 46.98
CA GLU A 162 31.33 -31.78 47.29
C GLU A 162 32.82 -31.79 47.64
N GLN A 163 33.44 -30.57 47.80
CA GLN A 163 34.87 -30.43 48.16
C GLN A 163 35.10 -29.47 49.35
N GLN A 164 34.23 -29.50 50.37
CA GLN A 164 34.63 -28.96 51.69
C GLN A 164 34.36 -29.95 52.79
#